data_1965d5b74edf3f6fbe77ff6af68f6edc
#
_entry.id   1965d5b74edf3f6fbe77ff6af68f6edc
#
_cell.length_a   1.000
_cell.length_b   1.000
_cell.length_c   1.000
_cell.angle_alpha   90.00
_cell.angle_beta   90.00
_cell.angle_gamma   90.00
#
_symmetry.space_group_name_H-M   'P 1'
#
loop_
_entity.id
_entity.type
_entity.pdbx_description
1 polymer ?
#
loop_
_entity_poly.entity_id
_entity_poly.type
_entity_poly.pdbx_seq_one_letter_code
_entity_poly.pdbx_strand_id
1 'polypeptide(L)'
;AKRAKEAARFSRGIYRRAEELALSEEAYARYRRTLDLLGALPKCGETVFHRAQTEITELYPEPRDFLSFLRLYYRDVLCVKSGGSSAALIFPQEEEALIREAKDLSYEQAGVILKETEAAEERFRLNVNKELSAELLLLAIRRE
;
A
#
# COMPACT_ATOMS: atom_id res chain seq x y z
N ALA A 1 12.67 17.16 -9.11
CA ALA A 1 13.45 16.08 -9.64
C ALA A 1 13.20 14.74 -8.95
N LYS A 2 13.56 14.60 -7.67
CA LYS A 2 13.32 13.34 -6.94
C LYS A 2 11.82 13.01 -6.89
N ARG A 3 11.01 14.00 -6.54
CA ARG A 3 9.57 13.86 -6.43
C ARG A 3 8.91 13.47 -7.76
N ALA A 4 9.39 14.04 -8.86
CA ALA A 4 8.89 13.70 -10.18
C ALA A 4 9.25 12.26 -10.57
N LYS A 5 10.46 11.80 -10.21
CA LYS A 5 10.88 10.42 -10.46
C LYS A 5 10.04 9.43 -9.67
N GLU A 6 9.78 9.73 -8.40
CA GLU A 6 8.92 8.90 -7.55
C GLU A 6 7.51 8.82 -8.14
N ALA A 7 6.96 9.95 -8.54
CA ALA A 7 5.62 10.02 -9.12
C ALA A 7 5.53 9.21 -10.42
N ALA A 8 6.52 9.35 -11.29
CA ALA A 8 6.54 8.61 -12.56
C ALA A 8 6.59 7.10 -12.34
N ARG A 9 7.36 6.63 -11.37
CA ARG A 9 7.44 5.20 -11.05
C ARG A 9 6.16 4.68 -10.41
N PHE A 10 5.63 5.42 -9.45
CA PHE A 10 4.38 5.05 -8.77
C PHE A 10 3.22 4.91 -9.73
N SER A 11 3.15 5.79 -10.71
CA SER A 11 2.04 5.83 -11.65
C SER A 11 2.28 5.05 -12.94
N ARG A 12 3.26 4.14 -12.94
CA ARG A 12 3.55 3.29 -14.09
C ARG A 12 2.29 2.55 -14.53
N GLY A 13 1.72 2.97 -15.65
CA GLY A 13 0.43 2.47 -16.14
C GLY A 13 -0.78 3.24 -15.63
N ILE A 14 -0.61 4.23 -14.75
CA ILE A 14 -1.68 5.07 -14.23
C ILE A 14 -1.26 6.54 -14.41
N TYR A 15 -1.29 6.99 -15.64
CA TYR A 15 -0.74 8.28 -16.06
C TYR A 15 -1.26 9.48 -15.25
N ARG A 16 -2.55 9.47 -14.95
CA ARG A 16 -3.19 10.57 -14.23
C ARG A 16 -2.60 10.81 -12.85
N ARG A 17 -2.17 9.76 -12.18
CA ARG A 17 -1.59 9.86 -10.84
C ARG A 17 -0.18 10.41 -10.85
N ALA A 18 0.57 10.23 -11.93
CA ALA A 18 1.90 10.80 -12.06
C ALA A 18 1.83 12.33 -11.98
N GLU A 19 0.89 12.93 -12.67
CA GLU A 19 0.69 14.38 -12.65
C GLU A 19 0.28 14.85 -11.25
N GLU A 20 -0.66 14.17 -10.61
CA GLU A 20 -1.11 14.52 -9.27
C GLU A 20 0.05 14.51 -8.28
N LEU A 21 0.83 13.44 -8.26
CA LEU A 21 1.96 13.32 -7.35
C LEU A 21 3.06 14.33 -7.62
N ALA A 22 3.29 14.65 -8.90
CA ALA A 22 4.33 15.61 -9.27
C ALA A 22 3.94 17.04 -8.96
N LEU A 23 2.64 17.38 -9.06
CA LEU A 23 2.15 18.74 -8.94
C LEU A 23 1.53 19.06 -7.59
N SER A 24 1.08 18.05 -6.83
CA SER A 24 0.37 18.24 -5.57
C SER A 24 1.20 17.83 -4.37
N GLU A 25 1.42 18.77 -3.46
CA GLU A 25 2.07 18.46 -2.17
C GLU A 25 1.17 17.59 -1.30
N GLU A 26 -0.14 17.79 -1.40
CA GLU A 26 -1.12 16.99 -0.67
C GLU A 26 -1.08 15.52 -1.10
N ALA A 27 -1.01 15.27 -2.39
CA ALA A 27 -0.91 13.90 -2.93
C ALA A 27 0.41 13.25 -2.51
N TYR A 28 1.50 14.01 -2.50
CA TYR A 28 2.80 13.50 -2.06
C TYR A 28 2.80 13.19 -0.56
N ALA A 29 2.18 14.04 0.24
CA ALA A 29 2.05 13.80 1.68
C ALA A 29 1.25 12.53 1.94
N ARG A 30 0.17 12.29 1.18
CA ARG A 30 -0.62 11.06 1.27
C ARG A 30 0.23 9.84 0.94
N TYR A 31 1.01 9.90 -0.13
CA TYR A 31 1.93 8.84 -0.54
C TYR A 31 2.91 8.50 0.59
N ARG A 32 3.58 9.51 1.15
CA ARG A 32 4.53 9.29 2.24
C ARG A 32 3.85 8.72 3.48
N ARG A 33 2.70 9.25 3.84
CA ARG A 33 1.98 8.77 5.02
C ARG A 33 1.51 7.34 4.85
N THR A 34 1.06 6.97 3.65
CA THR A 34 0.65 5.60 3.36
C THR A 34 1.81 4.62 3.54
N LEU A 35 3.00 4.98 3.06
CA LEU A 35 4.19 4.14 3.24
C LEU A 35 4.54 3.97 4.72
N ASP A 36 4.45 5.04 5.50
CA ASP A 36 4.71 4.97 6.94
C ASP A 36 3.71 4.04 7.64
N LEU A 37 2.44 4.15 7.30
CA LEU A 37 1.40 3.30 7.87
C LEU A 37 1.60 1.83 7.50
N LEU A 38 1.94 1.55 6.26
CA LEU A 38 2.20 0.17 5.81
C LEU A 38 3.42 -0.43 6.51
N GLY A 39 4.42 0.40 6.83
CA GLY A 39 5.57 -0.05 7.59
C GLY A 39 5.26 -0.35 9.05
N ALA A 40 4.29 0.35 9.64
CA ALA A 40 3.92 0.19 11.05
C ALA A 40 2.86 -0.89 11.28
N LEU A 41 1.94 -1.09 10.33
CA LEU A 41 0.79 -1.99 10.50
C LEU A 41 1.13 -3.43 10.85
N PRO A 42 2.13 -4.07 10.22
CA PRO A 42 2.33 -5.52 10.43
C PRO A 42 2.50 -5.93 11.88
N LYS A 43 3.12 -5.10 12.70
CA LYS A 43 3.43 -5.43 14.09
C LYS A 43 2.84 -4.45 15.10
N CYS A 44 1.81 -3.72 14.71
CA CYS A 44 1.23 -2.72 15.61
C CYS A 44 0.29 -3.35 16.63
N GLY A 45 0.13 -2.68 17.76
CA GLY A 45 -0.88 -3.01 18.76
C GLY A 45 -2.25 -2.50 18.34
N GLU A 46 -3.28 -2.82 19.14
CA GLU A 46 -4.66 -2.47 18.81
C GLU A 46 -4.91 -0.97 18.68
N THR A 47 -4.36 -0.19 19.59
CA THR A 47 -4.56 1.27 19.56
C THR A 47 -4.01 1.86 18.28
N VAL A 48 -2.81 1.44 17.88
CA VAL A 48 -2.17 1.92 16.64
C VAL A 48 -2.96 1.40 15.44
N PHE A 49 -3.45 0.17 15.48
CA PHE A 49 -4.26 -0.40 14.42
C PHE A 49 -5.52 0.42 14.15
N HIS A 50 -6.29 0.74 15.19
CA HIS A 50 -7.51 1.51 15.04
C HIS A 50 -7.25 2.94 14.55
N ARG A 51 -6.15 3.53 15.02
CA ARG A 51 -5.74 4.85 14.58
C ARG A 51 -5.35 4.85 13.10
N ALA A 52 -4.61 3.81 12.68
CA ALA A 52 -4.23 3.64 11.29
C ALA A 52 -5.44 3.44 10.39
N GLN A 53 -6.42 2.65 10.84
CA GLN A 53 -7.66 2.43 10.10
C GLN A 53 -8.40 3.75 9.86
N THR A 54 -8.55 4.55 10.90
CA THR A 54 -9.20 5.86 10.80
C THR A 54 -8.45 6.76 9.83
N GLU A 55 -7.13 6.81 9.95
CA GLU A 55 -6.30 7.66 9.12
C GLU A 55 -6.36 7.26 7.65
N ILE A 56 -6.33 5.97 7.36
CA ILE A 56 -6.44 5.47 5.98
C ILE A 56 -7.78 5.84 5.38
N THR A 57 -8.85 5.72 6.16
CA THR A 57 -10.19 6.11 5.70
C THR A 57 -10.24 7.59 5.32
N GLU A 58 -9.59 8.44 6.12
CA GLU A 58 -9.53 9.88 5.84
C GLU A 58 -8.64 10.21 4.64
N LEU A 59 -7.50 9.52 4.51
CA LEU A 59 -6.58 9.74 3.40
C LEU A 59 -7.15 9.28 2.05
N TYR A 60 -8.01 8.28 2.08
CA TYR A 60 -8.55 7.67 0.85
C TYR A 60 -10.07 7.69 0.86
N PRO A 61 -10.68 8.84 0.49
CA PRO A 61 -12.13 8.91 0.29
C PRO A 61 -12.61 7.90 -0.75
N GLU A 62 -11.78 7.63 -1.76
CA GLU A 62 -12.02 6.57 -2.73
C GLU A 62 -11.19 5.34 -2.36
N PRO A 63 -11.81 4.30 -1.77
CA PRO A 63 -11.07 3.11 -1.34
C PRO A 63 -10.27 2.44 -2.45
N ARG A 64 -10.73 2.55 -3.68
CA ARG A 64 -10.06 1.98 -4.85
C ARG A 64 -8.62 2.47 -4.98
N ASP A 65 -8.37 3.73 -4.60
CA ASP A 65 -7.03 4.32 -4.68
C ASP A 65 -6.08 3.66 -3.70
N PHE A 66 -6.56 3.35 -2.51
CA PHE A 66 -5.78 2.62 -1.52
C PHE A 66 -5.46 1.20 -1.99
N LEU A 67 -6.44 0.52 -2.57
CA LEU A 67 -6.24 -0.84 -3.09
C LEU A 67 -5.19 -0.87 -4.19
N SER A 68 -5.21 0.11 -5.08
CA SER A 68 -4.20 0.24 -6.14
C SER A 68 -2.80 0.41 -5.56
N PHE A 69 -2.69 1.24 -4.52
CA PHE A 69 -1.41 1.45 -3.83
C PHE A 69 -0.91 0.14 -3.23
N LEU A 70 -1.77 -0.61 -2.55
CA LEU A 70 -1.41 -1.88 -1.93
C LEU A 70 -0.89 -2.89 -2.94
N ARG A 71 -1.53 -2.98 -4.10
CA ARG A 71 -1.07 -3.90 -5.14
C ARG A 71 0.35 -3.59 -5.59
N LEU A 72 0.64 -2.30 -5.80
CA LEU A 72 1.98 -1.87 -6.21
C LEU A 72 3.00 -2.12 -5.11
N TYR A 73 2.65 -1.84 -3.86
CA TYR A 73 3.53 -2.02 -2.73
C TYR A 73 3.90 -3.50 -2.54
N TYR A 74 2.90 -4.38 -2.50
CA TYR A 74 3.17 -5.81 -2.29
C TYR A 74 3.78 -6.49 -3.51
N ARG A 75 3.54 -5.95 -4.70
CA ARG A 75 4.29 -6.37 -5.88
C ARG A 75 5.79 -6.14 -5.68
N ASP A 76 6.14 -4.97 -5.15
CA ASP A 76 7.55 -4.67 -4.87
C ASP A 76 8.11 -5.56 -3.77
N VAL A 77 7.35 -5.81 -2.70
CA VAL A 77 7.76 -6.72 -1.64
C VAL A 77 8.07 -8.10 -2.22
N LEU A 78 7.21 -8.62 -3.07
CA LEU A 78 7.41 -9.91 -3.71
C LEU A 78 8.61 -9.90 -4.67
N CYS A 79 8.82 -8.81 -5.37
CA CYS A 79 9.96 -8.65 -6.25
C CYS A 79 11.27 -8.76 -5.46
N VAL A 80 11.36 -8.04 -4.34
CA VAL A 80 12.53 -8.09 -3.44
C VAL A 80 12.70 -9.50 -2.88
N LYS A 81 11.60 -10.10 -2.41
CA LYS A 81 11.63 -11.43 -1.79
C LYS A 81 12.13 -12.50 -2.75
N SER A 82 11.82 -12.38 -4.02
CA SER A 82 12.25 -13.35 -5.05
C SER A 82 13.64 -13.02 -5.64
N GLY A 83 14.33 -12.02 -5.09
CA GLY A 83 15.66 -11.65 -5.56
C GLY A 83 15.69 -10.75 -6.77
N GLY A 84 14.60 -10.06 -7.05
CA GLY A 84 14.50 -9.14 -8.18
C GLY A 84 15.41 -7.92 -8.04
N SER A 85 15.76 -7.33 -9.17
CA SER A 85 16.59 -6.13 -9.23
C SER A 85 15.86 -4.91 -8.69
N SER A 86 16.59 -4.01 -8.01
CA SER A 86 16.03 -2.74 -7.56
C SER A 86 15.53 -1.87 -8.73
N ALA A 87 16.06 -2.09 -9.93
CA ALA A 87 15.61 -1.37 -11.12
C ALA A 87 14.18 -1.73 -11.52
N ALA A 88 13.67 -2.88 -11.06
CA ALA A 88 12.30 -3.32 -11.35
C ALA A 88 11.27 -2.79 -10.35
N LEU A 89 11.71 -2.12 -9.29
CA LEU A 89 10.80 -1.65 -8.24
C LEU A 89 10.02 -0.41 -8.65
N ILE A 90 8.77 -0.35 -8.20
CA ILE A 90 7.92 0.84 -8.31
C ILE A 90 8.40 1.91 -7.31
N PHE A 91 8.83 1.45 -6.12
CA PHE A 91 9.28 2.33 -5.03
C PHE A 91 10.76 2.07 -4.70
N PRO A 92 11.70 2.33 -5.63
CA PRO A 92 13.11 2.00 -5.39
C PRO A 92 13.73 2.78 -4.23
N GLN A 93 13.22 3.96 -3.93
CA GLN A 93 13.66 4.79 -2.80
C GLN A 93 13.26 4.19 -1.45
N GLU A 94 12.36 3.20 -1.45
CA GLU A 94 11.90 2.50 -0.25
C GLU A 94 12.52 1.10 -0.14
N GLU A 95 13.59 0.83 -0.86
CA GLU A 95 14.19 -0.51 -0.92
C GLU A 95 14.51 -1.09 0.46
N GLU A 96 15.05 -0.30 1.37
CA GLU A 96 15.37 -0.80 2.72
C GLU A 96 14.13 -1.29 3.46
N ALA A 97 13.04 -0.52 3.40
CA ALA A 97 11.78 -0.88 4.04
C ALA A 97 11.18 -2.12 3.38
N LEU A 98 11.28 -2.21 2.06
CA LEU A 98 10.78 -3.36 1.30
C LEU A 98 11.57 -4.62 1.64
N ILE A 99 12.88 -4.52 1.84
CA ILE A 99 13.71 -5.65 2.25
C ILE A 99 13.30 -6.15 3.62
N ARG A 100 13.06 -5.24 4.57
CA ARG A 100 12.61 -5.61 5.92
C ARG A 100 11.26 -6.34 5.86
N GLU A 101 10.32 -5.80 5.09
CA GLU A 101 9.01 -6.42 4.95
C GLU A 101 9.11 -7.78 4.26
N ALA A 102 9.94 -7.90 3.23
CA ALA A 102 10.12 -9.16 2.51
C ALA A 102 10.71 -10.26 3.41
N LYS A 103 11.53 -9.91 4.38
CA LYS A 103 12.08 -10.88 5.34
C LYS A 103 11.02 -11.39 6.29
N ASP A 104 10.11 -10.53 6.74
CA ASP A 104 9.07 -10.86 7.69
C ASP A 104 7.86 -11.56 7.05
N LEU A 105 7.59 -11.27 5.80
CA LEU A 105 6.40 -11.72 5.11
C LEU A 105 6.66 -13.01 4.34
N SER A 106 5.92 -14.08 4.65
CA SER A 106 6.00 -15.30 3.86
C SER A 106 5.25 -15.15 2.53
N TYR A 107 5.55 -16.00 1.56
CA TYR A 107 4.79 -16.02 0.31
C TYR A 107 3.32 -16.31 0.55
N GLU A 108 3.03 -17.18 1.52
CA GLU A 108 1.66 -17.52 1.90
C GLU A 108 0.92 -16.29 2.43
N GLN A 109 1.55 -15.53 3.34
CA GLN A 109 0.98 -14.31 3.89
C GLN A 109 0.75 -13.27 2.80
N ALA A 110 1.70 -13.12 1.89
CA ALA A 110 1.55 -12.21 0.75
C ALA A 110 0.34 -12.60 -0.11
N GLY A 111 0.16 -13.90 -0.32
CA GLY A 111 -0.99 -14.42 -1.05
C GLY A 111 -2.30 -14.09 -0.36
N VAL A 112 -2.35 -14.20 0.98
CA VAL A 112 -3.54 -13.84 1.76
C VAL A 112 -3.85 -12.35 1.62
N ILE A 113 -2.84 -11.50 1.71
CA ILE A 113 -3.03 -10.04 1.56
C ILE A 113 -3.57 -9.70 0.17
N LEU A 114 -3.01 -10.29 -0.87
CA LEU A 114 -3.45 -10.02 -2.24
C LEU A 114 -4.87 -10.52 -2.49
N LYS A 115 -5.22 -11.69 -1.96
CA LYS A 115 -6.59 -12.20 -2.04
C LYS A 115 -7.57 -11.30 -1.31
N GLU A 116 -7.19 -10.82 -0.12
CA GLU A 116 -8.06 -9.93 0.64
C GLU A 116 -8.21 -8.58 -0.06
N THR A 117 -7.18 -8.12 -0.75
CA THR A 117 -7.26 -6.91 -1.56
C THR A 117 -8.29 -7.07 -2.68
N GLU A 118 -8.28 -8.20 -3.36
CA GLU A 118 -9.27 -8.51 -4.40
C GLU A 118 -10.67 -8.61 -3.83
N ALA A 119 -10.82 -9.26 -2.68
CA ALA A 119 -12.11 -9.38 -2.01
C ALA A 119 -12.64 -8.01 -1.58
N ALA A 120 -11.78 -7.14 -1.07
CA ALA A 120 -12.14 -5.79 -0.69
C ALA A 120 -12.60 -4.98 -1.90
N GLU A 121 -11.91 -5.10 -3.03
CA GLU A 121 -12.31 -4.44 -4.26
C GLU A 121 -13.74 -4.83 -4.67
N GLU A 122 -14.04 -6.11 -4.61
CA GLU A 122 -15.37 -6.60 -4.96
C GLU A 122 -16.43 -6.08 -3.99
N ARG A 123 -16.13 -6.07 -2.69
CA ARG A 123 -17.06 -5.52 -1.68
C ARG A 123 -17.33 -4.04 -1.90
N PHE A 124 -16.29 -3.26 -2.21
CA PHE A 124 -16.44 -1.83 -2.50
C PHE A 124 -17.28 -1.62 -3.77
N ARG A 125 -17.04 -2.43 -4.79
CA ARG A 125 -17.81 -2.37 -6.04
C ARG A 125 -19.29 -2.64 -5.79
N LEU A 126 -19.62 -3.54 -4.87
CA LEU A 126 -21.00 -3.91 -4.54
C LEU A 126 -21.59 -3.05 -3.42
N ASN A 127 -20.87 -2.02 -2.97
CA ASN A 127 -21.29 -1.15 -1.86
C ASN A 127 -21.57 -1.90 -0.56
N VAL A 128 -20.88 -3.01 -0.32
CA VAL A 128 -20.90 -3.71 0.96
C VAL A 128 -20.13 -2.88 1.98
N ASN A 129 -20.53 -2.93 3.24
CA ASN A 129 -19.98 -2.16 4.36
C ASN A 129 -18.49 -1.80 4.18
N LYS A 130 -18.22 -0.52 3.91
CA LYS A 130 -16.87 -0.02 3.62
C LYS A 130 -15.94 -0.13 4.81
N GLU A 131 -16.44 0.16 6.01
CA GLU A 131 -15.64 0.10 7.24
C GLU A 131 -15.18 -1.32 7.53
N LEU A 132 -16.09 -2.29 7.45
CA LEU A 132 -15.79 -3.69 7.67
C LEU A 132 -14.81 -4.20 6.61
N SER A 133 -15.02 -3.82 5.35
CA SER A 133 -14.15 -4.24 4.26
C SER A 133 -12.72 -3.73 4.45
N ALA A 134 -12.58 -2.48 4.87
CA ALA A 134 -11.27 -1.90 5.18
C ALA A 134 -10.63 -2.60 6.38
N GLU A 135 -11.40 -2.86 7.43
CA GLU A 135 -10.91 -3.55 8.63
C GLU A 135 -10.37 -4.94 8.30
N LEU A 136 -11.12 -5.72 7.52
CA LEU A 136 -10.69 -7.07 7.13
C LEU A 136 -9.39 -7.04 6.33
N LEU A 137 -9.24 -6.06 5.45
CA LEU A 137 -8.03 -5.89 4.67
C LEU A 137 -6.84 -5.54 5.56
N LEU A 138 -7.02 -4.60 6.48
CA LEU A 138 -5.93 -4.19 7.38
C LEU A 138 -5.56 -5.29 8.36
N LEU A 139 -6.53 -6.11 8.78
CA LEU A 139 -6.26 -7.28 9.61
C LEU A 139 -5.41 -8.32 8.87
N ALA A 140 -5.59 -8.45 7.57
CA ALA A 140 -4.75 -9.34 6.77
C ALA A 140 -3.29 -8.86 6.71
N ILE A 141 -3.09 -7.54 6.75
CA ILE A 141 -1.75 -6.94 6.74
C ILE A 141 -1.08 -7.06 8.10
N ARG A 142 -1.85 -6.90 9.17
CA ARG A 142 -1.35 -7.00 10.55
C ARG A 142 -0.98 -8.43 10.88
N ARG A 143 0.25 -8.60 11.36
CA ARG A 143 0.76 -9.92 11.79
C ARG A 143 1.21 -9.83 13.24
N GLU A 144 0.86 -10.79 14.01
CA GLU A 144 1.31 -10.88 15.41
C GLU A 144 2.47 -11.85 15.55
#